data_ccc3503e28c57b5d5235827be357ca23
#
_entry.id   ccc3503e28c57b5d5235827be357ca23
#
_cell.length_a   1.000
_cell.length_b   1.000
_cell.length_c   1.000
_cell.angle_alpha   90.00
_cell.angle_beta   90.00
_cell.angle_gamma   90.00
#
_symmetry.space_group_name_H-M   'P 1'
#
loop_
_entity.id
_entity.type
_entity.pdbx_description
1 polymer ?
#
loop_
_entity_poly.entity_id
_entity_poly.type
_entity_poly.pdbx_seq_one_letter_code
_entity_poly.pdbx_strand_id
1 'polypeptide(L)'
;MKLIVNADDFGLTDGVTYGILDAMKNGIVTSTTMMVNTPGTAKAATIARENPELAVGLHINISLGCPLTDGFSLTENGTFLKPSVIGSDERYNEEELYREM
;
A
#
# COMPACT_ATOMS: atom_id res chain seq x y z
N MET A 1 12.38 -23.87 12.71
CA MET A 1 12.17 -23.04 11.50
C MET A 1 11.03 -22.08 11.78
N LYS A 2 11.15 -20.81 11.42
CA LYS A 2 10.05 -19.83 11.51
C LYS A 2 9.63 -19.47 10.08
N LEU A 3 8.32 -19.40 9.83
CA LEU A 3 7.73 -18.99 8.54
C LEU A 3 6.99 -17.67 8.74
N ILE A 4 7.23 -16.73 7.84
CA ILE A 4 6.46 -15.50 7.71
C ILE A 4 5.66 -15.60 6.42
N VAL A 5 4.34 -15.39 6.52
CA VAL A 5 3.44 -15.31 5.37
C VAL A 5 2.87 -13.90 5.37
N ASN A 6 3.33 -13.08 4.42
CA ASN A 6 2.88 -11.70 4.26
C ASN A 6 1.76 -11.61 3.23
N ALA A 7 0.73 -10.85 3.54
CA ALA A 7 -0.31 -10.46 2.59
C ALA A 7 -0.13 -8.99 2.23
N ASP A 8 0.05 -8.69 0.96
CA ASP A 8 0.20 -7.33 0.44
C ASP A 8 -1.15 -6.62 0.27
N ASP A 9 -1.11 -5.30 0.06
CA ASP A 9 -2.25 -4.46 -0.34
C ASP A 9 -3.32 -4.24 0.75
N PHE A 10 -2.99 -4.34 2.03
CA PHE A 10 -3.92 -3.99 3.11
C PHE A 10 -4.31 -2.51 3.00
N GLY A 11 -5.61 -2.24 2.90
CA GLY A 11 -6.13 -0.89 2.66
C GLY A 11 -6.41 -0.55 1.19
N LEU A 12 -6.08 -1.42 0.24
CA LEU A 12 -6.40 -1.19 -1.16
C LEU A 12 -7.91 -1.04 -1.38
N THR A 13 -8.67 -2.01 -0.89
CA THR A 13 -10.15 -1.99 -0.86
C THR A 13 -10.65 -2.63 0.44
N ASP A 14 -11.94 -2.43 0.73
CA ASP A 14 -12.59 -3.10 1.87
C ASP A 14 -12.50 -4.62 1.75
N GLY A 15 -12.76 -5.18 0.56
CA GLY A 15 -12.70 -6.62 0.33
C GLY A 15 -11.32 -7.20 0.57
N VAL A 16 -10.27 -6.56 0.09
CA VAL A 16 -8.88 -6.97 0.34
C VAL A 16 -8.56 -6.89 1.83
N THR A 17 -8.92 -5.80 2.49
CA THR A 17 -8.67 -5.57 3.91
C THR A 17 -9.32 -6.64 4.79
N TYR A 18 -10.60 -6.94 4.58
CA TYR A 18 -11.29 -7.99 5.34
C TYR A 18 -10.82 -9.39 4.98
N GLY A 19 -10.47 -9.65 3.71
CA GLY A 19 -9.88 -10.92 3.29
C GLY A 19 -8.55 -11.21 3.98
N ILE A 20 -7.69 -10.19 4.11
CA ILE A 20 -6.42 -10.30 4.84
C ILE A 20 -6.66 -10.55 6.33
N LEU A 21 -7.60 -9.83 6.95
CA LEU A 21 -7.96 -10.03 8.34
C LEU A 21 -8.48 -11.46 8.59
N ASP A 22 -9.33 -11.97 7.71
CA ASP A 22 -9.83 -13.34 7.79
C ASP A 22 -8.71 -14.38 7.63
N ALA A 23 -7.82 -14.17 6.65
CA ALA A 23 -6.66 -15.03 6.41
C ALA A 23 -5.64 -15.01 7.57
N MET A 24 -5.59 -13.92 8.33
CA MET A 24 -4.82 -13.85 9.58
C MET A 24 -5.51 -14.62 10.71
N LYS A 25 -6.82 -14.44 10.89
CA LYS A 25 -7.57 -15.06 12.00
C LYS A 25 -7.81 -16.55 11.80
N ASN A 26 -8.05 -16.98 10.59
CA ASN A 26 -8.50 -18.34 10.25
C ASN A 26 -7.55 -19.09 9.30
N GLY A 27 -6.48 -18.45 8.86
CA GLY A 27 -5.51 -19.01 7.91
C GLY A 27 -4.07 -18.92 8.41
N ILE A 28 -3.14 -18.70 7.50
CA ILE A 28 -1.69 -18.75 7.75
C ILE A 28 -0.98 -17.39 7.67
N VAL A 29 -1.71 -16.32 7.40
CA VAL A 29 -1.11 -14.97 7.30
C VAL A 29 -0.64 -14.50 8.67
N THR A 30 0.61 -14.03 8.74
CA THR A 30 1.26 -13.56 9.97
C THR A 30 1.58 -12.08 9.94
N SER A 31 1.63 -11.47 8.74
CA SER A 31 1.93 -10.06 8.54
C SER A 31 1.21 -9.52 7.30
N THR A 32 1.10 -8.22 7.24
CA THR A 32 0.58 -7.52 6.05
C THR A 32 1.33 -6.21 5.83
N THR A 33 1.26 -5.68 4.61
CA THR A 33 1.78 -4.36 4.28
C THR A 33 0.62 -3.45 3.87
N MET A 34 0.50 -2.30 4.57
CA MET A 34 -0.61 -1.38 4.40
C MET A 34 -0.27 -0.28 3.40
N MET A 35 -1.12 -0.12 2.40
CA MET A 35 -1.12 1.01 1.50
C MET A 35 -1.66 2.26 2.22
N VAL A 36 -0.94 3.39 2.12
CA VAL A 36 -1.25 4.62 2.86
C VAL A 36 -1.84 5.73 1.99
N ASN A 37 -1.89 5.52 0.68
CA ASN A 37 -2.39 6.47 -0.32
C ASN A 37 -3.56 5.91 -1.14
N THR A 38 -4.42 5.13 -0.51
CA THR A 38 -5.62 4.53 -1.12
C THR A 38 -6.88 4.93 -0.35
N PRO A 39 -8.06 4.88 -0.99
CA PRO A 39 -9.32 5.20 -0.31
C PRO A 39 -9.63 4.32 0.91
N GLY A 40 -9.10 3.10 0.96
CA GLY A 40 -9.32 2.17 2.07
C GLY A 40 -8.40 2.37 3.26
N THR A 41 -7.38 3.24 3.17
CA THR A 41 -6.33 3.42 4.19
C THR A 41 -6.90 3.73 5.58
N ALA A 42 -7.82 4.68 5.70
CA ALA A 42 -8.37 5.09 7.01
C ALA A 42 -9.08 3.94 7.73
N LYS A 43 -9.82 3.14 6.98
CA LYS A 43 -10.51 1.95 7.50
C LYS A 43 -9.53 0.85 7.88
N ALA A 44 -8.54 0.58 7.02
CA ALA A 44 -7.48 -0.37 7.30
C ALA A 44 -6.70 -0.02 8.57
N ALA A 45 -6.37 1.26 8.76
CA ALA A 45 -5.70 1.74 9.97
C ALA A 45 -6.54 1.53 11.24
N THR A 46 -7.87 1.66 11.14
CA THR A 46 -8.77 1.36 12.27
C THR A 46 -8.76 -0.13 12.58
N ILE A 47 -8.92 -0.97 11.56
CA ILE A 47 -8.90 -2.44 11.70
C ILE A 47 -7.56 -2.92 12.28
N ALA A 48 -6.43 -2.34 11.81
CA ALA A 48 -5.12 -2.68 12.34
C ALA A 48 -5.00 -2.38 13.85
N ARG A 49 -5.50 -1.23 14.30
CA ARG A 49 -5.51 -0.86 15.73
C ARG A 49 -6.38 -1.79 16.59
N GLU A 50 -7.47 -2.29 16.02
CA GLU A 50 -8.39 -3.22 16.69
C GLU A 50 -7.87 -4.67 16.72
N ASN A 51 -6.86 -5.00 15.92
CA ASN A 51 -6.25 -6.32 15.80
C ASN A 51 -4.73 -6.24 15.95
N PRO A 52 -4.22 -5.96 17.16
CA PRO A 52 -2.78 -5.71 17.40
C PRO A 52 -1.90 -6.94 17.16
N GLU A 53 -2.48 -8.12 17.05
CA GLU A 53 -1.80 -9.37 16.68
C GLU A 53 -1.41 -9.41 15.20
N LEU A 54 -2.03 -8.61 14.35
CA LEU A 54 -1.64 -8.45 12.94
C LEU A 54 -0.41 -7.55 12.85
N ALA A 55 0.72 -8.12 12.45
CA ALA A 55 1.93 -7.35 12.19
C ALA A 55 1.77 -6.55 10.89
N VAL A 56 1.64 -5.23 11.00
CA VAL A 56 1.40 -4.33 9.86
C VAL A 56 2.65 -3.53 9.55
N GLY A 57 3.17 -3.68 8.34
CA GLY A 57 4.23 -2.87 7.76
C GLY A 57 3.71 -1.84 6.75
N LEU A 58 4.61 -1.03 6.20
CA LEU A 58 4.30 -0.08 5.14
C LEU A 58 4.39 -0.76 3.77
N HIS A 59 3.37 -0.57 2.92
CA HIS A 59 3.39 -0.88 1.50
C HIS A 59 3.62 0.40 0.71
N ILE A 60 4.84 0.57 0.21
CA ILE A 60 5.19 1.71 -0.66
C ILE A 60 4.44 1.56 -1.98
N ASN A 61 3.65 2.57 -2.33
CA ASN A 61 2.89 2.59 -3.57
C ASN A 61 3.10 3.91 -4.32
N ILE A 62 3.71 3.81 -5.50
CA ILE A 62 3.97 4.92 -6.43
C ILE A 62 3.44 4.63 -7.83
N SER A 63 2.56 3.65 -7.98
CA SER A 63 2.12 3.16 -9.29
C SER A 63 0.62 2.90 -9.41
N LEU A 64 -0.13 3.08 -8.32
CA LEU A 64 -1.57 2.86 -8.30
C LEU A 64 -2.30 3.99 -7.57
N GLY A 65 -3.35 4.52 -8.19
CA GLY A 65 -4.15 5.60 -7.61
C GLY A 65 -3.49 6.98 -7.72
N CYS A 66 -3.62 7.79 -6.69
CA CYS A 66 -3.13 9.17 -6.67
C CYS A 66 -2.02 9.35 -5.64
N PRO A 67 -1.05 10.23 -5.87
CA PRO A 67 -0.05 10.59 -4.88
C PRO A 67 -0.69 11.34 -3.69
N LEU A 68 -0.01 11.33 -2.55
CA LEU A 68 -0.34 12.15 -1.40
C LEU A 68 0.20 13.58 -1.55
N THR A 69 1.27 13.74 -2.33
CA THR A 69 1.92 15.03 -2.57
C THR A 69 1.50 15.63 -3.91
N ASP A 70 1.45 16.96 -3.96
CA ASP A 70 1.17 17.69 -5.19
C ASP A 70 2.39 17.77 -6.11
N GLY A 71 2.13 17.80 -7.43
CA GLY A 71 3.16 18.05 -8.43
C GLY A 71 4.12 16.87 -8.68
N PHE A 72 3.70 15.66 -8.36
CA PHE A 72 4.52 14.47 -8.58
C PHE A 72 4.68 14.19 -10.09
N SER A 73 5.93 14.17 -10.57
CA SER A 73 6.24 14.07 -12.02
C SER A 73 5.86 12.72 -12.64
N LEU A 74 5.82 11.64 -11.84
CA LEU A 74 5.38 10.32 -12.29
C LEU A 74 3.87 10.15 -12.27
N THR A 75 3.12 11.22 -12.58
CA THR A 75 1.67 11.20 -12.68
C THR A 75 1.18 11.74 -14.02
N GLU A 76 0.00 11.29 -14.41
CA GLU A 76 -0.76 11.83 -15.53
C GLU A 76 -2.23 11.99 -15.10
N ASN A 77 -2.79 13.18 -15.33
CA ASN A 77 -4.15 13.52 -14.89
C ASN A 77 -4.40 13.29 -13.38
N GLY A 78 -3.39 13.48 -12.54
CA GLY A 78 -3.48 13.32 -11.09
C GLY A 78 -3.39 11.87 -10.58
N THR A 79 -3.14 10.91 -11.46
CA THR A 79 -2.95 9.50 -11.10
C THR A 79 -1.53 9.04 -11.45
N PHE A 80 -1.00 8.08 -10.69
CA PHE A 80 0.29 7.50 -10.98
C PHE A 80 0.34 6.87 -12.37
N LEU A 81 1.51 6.98 -13.02
CA LEU A 81 1.80 6.26 -14.26
C LEU A 81 1.83 4.75 -14.02
N LYS A 82 1.53 3.97 -15.06
CA LYS A 82 1.65 2.52 -14.99
C LYS A 82 3.10 2.09 -14.74
N PRO A 83 3.34 1.00 -14.00
CA PRO A 83 4.70 0.49 -13.72
C PRO A 83 5.56 0.30 -14.97
N SER A 84 4.96 -0.13 -16.08
CA SER A 84 5.65 -0.29 -17.36
C SER A 84 6.15 1.02 -17.97
N VAL A 85 5.53 2.15 -17.61
CA VAL A 85 5.93 3.48 -18.05
C VAL A 85 6.97 4.06 -17.09
N ILE A 86 6.74 3.92 -15.78
CA ILE A 86 7.66 4.42 -14.74
C ILE A 86 9.09 3.88 -14.94
N GLY A 87 9.22 2.59 -15.25
CA GLY A 87 10.52 1.95 -15.45
C GLY A 87 11.32 2.45 -16.67
N SER A 88 10.68 3.17 -17.59
CA SER A 88 11.30 3.76 -18.78
C SER A 88 11.26 5.29 -18.81
N ASP A 89 10.69 5.92 -17.77
CA ASP A 89 10.47 7.36 -17.71
C ASP A 89 11.67 8.07 -17.07
N GLU A 90 12.28 8.99 -17.83
CA GLU A 90 13.41 9.82 -17.38
C GLU A 90 12.97 11.01 -16.48
N ARG A 91 11.64 11.20 -16.26
CA ARG A 91 11.10 12.27 -15.40
C ARG A 91 11.23 11.99 -13.91
N TYR A 92 11.83 10.87 -13.57
CA TYR A 92 12.10 10.47 -12.20
C TYR A 92 12.83 11.57 -11.41
N ASN A 93 12.32 11.92 -10.24
CA ASN A 93 12.87 12.90 -9.33
C ASN A 93 12.95 12.34 -7.92
N GLU A 94 14.17 12.22 -7.39
CA GLU A 94 14.43 11.62 -6.07
C GLU A 94 13.78 12.41 -4.93
N GLU A 95 13.74 13.74 -4.99
CA GLU A 95 13.14 14.59 -3.97
C GLU A 95 11.61 14.42 -3.92
N GLU A 96 10.97 14.27 -5.08
CA GLU A 96 9.53 13.99 -5.14
C GLU A 96 9.21 12.63 -4.56
N LEU A 97 9.98 11.59 -4.88
CA LEU A 97 9.84 10.27 -4.27
C LEU A 97 10.02 10.32 -2.76
N TYR A 98 11.04 11.04 -2.28
CA TYR A 98 11.29 11.17 -0.85
C TYR A 98 10.12 11.85 -0.10
N ARG A 99 9.47 12.84 -0.73
CA ARG A 99 8.29 13.50 -0.14
C ARG A 99 7.05 12.62 -0.16
N GLU A 100 6.90 11.77 -1.19
CA GLU A 100 5.76 10.86 -1.32
C GLU A 100 5.85 9.67 -0.35
N MET A 101 7.04 9.21 -0.07
CA MET A 101 7.32 8.09 0.83
C MET A 101 7.36 8.47 2.30
#